data_3f5b699a023f805e9a237073e208f51f
#
_entry.id   3f5b699a023f805e9a237073e208f51f
#
_cell.length_a   1.000
_cell.length_b   1.000
_cell.length_c   1.000
_cell.angle_alpha   90.00
_cell.angle_beta   90.00
_cell.angle_gamma   90.00
#
_symmetry.space_group_name_H-M   'P 1'
#
loop_
_entity.id
_entity.type
_entity.pdbx_description
1 polymer ?
#
loop_
_entity_poly.entity_id
_entity_poly.type
_entity_poly.pdbx_seq_one_letter_code
_entity_poly.pdbx_strand_id
1 'polypeptide(L)'
;MGQQPEVDARGFTLLELIVTLLVVAIAVGLVAPAIGRSTEALRVRAEVAGFSATFRHARERAITTRQPFTVAVNPTNHLLTVTTGEDEVRWTRALSGSLAIEARTPSALTVRFEPQGTSSGGEFRLTSGKIGYRVSVDAVTGRVRSLRE
;
A
#
# COMPACT_ATOMS: atom_id res chain seq x y z
N MET A 1 40.74 59.20 -12.79
CA MET A 1 40.78 58.32 -13.99
C MET A 1 40.38 56.95 -13.52
N GLY A 2 39.08 56.62 -13.55
CA GLY A 2 38.53 55.39 -13.07
C GLY A 2 38.40 54.39 -14.25
N GLN A 3 39.14 53.28 -14.18
CA GLN A 3 38.91 52.16 -15.06
C GLN A 3 37.68 51.40 -14.58
N GLN A 4 36.64 51.39 -15.38
CA GLN A 4 35.49 50.48 -15.17
C GLN A 4 35.92 49.10 -15.64
N PRO A 5 35.64 48.04 -14.86
CA PRO A 5 35.85 46.65 -15.33
C PRO A 5 34.87 46.37 -16.47
N GLU A 6 35.38 46.00 -17.64
CA GLU A 6 34.58 45.46 -18.72
C GLU A 6 33.98 44.13 -18.25
N VAL A 7 32.68 44.07 -18.10
CA VAL A 7 31.93 42.84 -17.87
C VAL A 7 31.88 42.11 -19.21
N ASP A 8 32.68 41.04 -19.33
CA ASP A 8 32.74 40.17 -20.49
C ASP A 8 31.40 39.43 -20.64
N ALA A 9 30.48 40.05 -21.36
CA ALA A 9 29.15 39.47 -21.62
C ALA A 9 29.27 38.38 -22.71
N ARG A 10 29.77 37.21 -22.31
CA ARG A 10 29.76 36.03 -23.16
C ARG A 10 28.35 35.47 -23.24
N GLY A 11 27.69 35.64 -24.37
CA GLY A 11 26.41 35.03 -24.68
C GLY A 11 26.57 33.55 -24.93
N PHE A 12 25.57 32.77 -24.55
CA PHE A 12 25.49 31.33 -24.89
C PHE A 12 25.48 31.10 -26.40
N THR A 13 26.27 30.15 -26.86
CA THR A 13 26.25 29.77 -28.27
C THR A 13 25.04 28.83 -28.53
N LEU A 14 24.54 28.86 -29.78
CA LEU A 14 23.44 27.99 -30.20
C LEU A 14 23.84 26.50 -30.06
N LEU A 15 25.10 26.19 -30.31
CA LEU A 15 25.67 24.83 -30.14
C LEU A 15 25.63 24.39 -28.68
N GLU A 16 25.98 25.27 -27.73
CA GLU A 16 25.97 24.98 -26.31
C GLU A 16 24.55 24.72 -25.80
N LEU A 17 23.55 25.44 -26.30
CA LEU A 17 22.15 25.23 -25.99
C LEU A 17 21.70 23.83 -26.49
N ILE A 18 22.08 23.43 -27.70
CA ILE A 18 21.72 22.10 -28.24
C ILE A 18 22.38 20.98 -27.43
N VAL A 19 23.64 21.14 -27.06
CA VAL A 19 24.37 20.15 -26.28
C VAL A 19 23.78 20.03 -24.87
N THR A 20 23.45 21.12 -24.23
CA THR A 20 22.83 21.12 -22.91
C THR A 20 21.44 20.46 -22.93
N LEU A 21 20.62 20.76 -23.94
CA LEU A 21 19.32 20.11 -24.11
C LEU A 21 19.46 18.61 -24.37
N LEU A 22 20.46 18.20 -25.16
CA LEU A 22 20.73 16.77 -25.41
C LEU A 22 21.13 16.05 -24.12
N VAL A 23 22.03 16.64 -23.32
CA VAL A 23 22.46 16.07 -22.03
C VAL A 23 21.27 15.93 -21.06
N VAL A 24 20.43 16.98 -20.97
CA VAL A 24 19.23 16.96 -20.13
C VAL A 24 18.25 15.88 -20.61
N ALA A 25 18.03 15.75 -21.91
CA ALA A 25 17.14 14.72 -22.47
C ALA A 25 17.62 13.29 -22.13
N ILE A 26 18.93 13.03 -22.24
CA ILE A 26 19.53 11.75 -21.86
C ILE A 26 19.38 11.52 -20.36
N ALA A 27 19.68 12.50 -19.52
CA ALA A 27 19.55 12.39 -18.07
C ALA A 27 18.11 12.08 -17.64
N VAL A 28 17.13 12.78 -18.19
CA VAL A 28 15.70 12.52 -17.93
C VAL A 28 15.29 11.13 -18.41
N GLY A 29 15.75 10.70 -19.58
CA GLY A 29 15.45 9.38 -20.13
C GLY A 29 15.96 8.21 -19.27
N LEU A 30 17.09 8.40 -18.56
CA LEU A 30 17.64 7.38 -17.65
C LEU A 30 16.95 7.36 -16.28
N VAL A 31 16.49 8.50 -15.78
CA VAL A 31 15.90 8.65 -14.44
C VAL A 31 14.42 8.28 -14.42
N ALA A 32 13.66 8.59 -15.47
CA ALA A 32 12.21 8.39 -15.52
C ALA A 32 11.75 6.94 -15.20
N PRO A 33 12.37 5.87 -15.77
CA PRO A 33 11.95 4.49 -15.45
C PRO A 33 12.27 4.06 -14.01
N ALA A 34 13.25 4.66 -13.37
CA ALA A 34 13.60 4.35 -11.97
C ALA A 34 12.56 4.87 -10.99
N ILE A 35 11.98 6.05 -11.25
CA ILE A 35 10.95 6.66 -10.41
C ILE A 35 9.66 5.83 -10.46
N GLY A 36 9.25 5.33 -11.64
CA GLY A 36 8.02 4.55 -11.80
C GLY A 36 8.01 3.25 -10.97
N ARG A 37 9.12 2.54 -10.90
CA ARG A 37 9.25 1.31 -10.11
C ARG A 37 9.22 1.56 -8.60
N SER A 38 9.76 2.67 -8.15
CA SER A 38 9.78 3.06 -6.75
C SER A 38 8.38 3.40 -6.24
N THR A 39 7.59 4.12 -7.02
CA THR A 39 6.22 4.50 -6.68
C THR A 39 5.27 3.31 -6.61
N GLU A 40 5.41 2.32 -7.49
CA GLU A 40 4.61 1.10 -7.46
C GLU A 40 4.84 0.31 -6.15
N ALA A 41 6.09 0.12 -5.76
CA ALA A 41 6.42 -0.59 -4.53
C ALA A 41 5.87 0.13 -3.28
N LEU A 42 5.92 1.45 -3.24
CA LEU A 42 5.34 2.25 -2.16
C LEU A 42 3.82 2.14 -2.11
N ARG A 43 3.16 2.16 -3.26
CA ARG A 43 1.70 2.01 -3.36
C ARG A 43 1.26 0.65 -2.84
N VAL A 44 1.88 -0.45 -3.29
CA VAL A 44 1.57 -1.81 -2.81
C VAL A 44 1.79 -1.93 -1.31
N ARG A 45 2.90 -1.37 -0.79
CA ARG A 45 3.18 -1.37 0.65
C ARG A 45 2.10 -0.62 1.44
N ALA A 46 1.63 0.52 0.94
CA ALA A 46 0.56 1.30 1.58
C ALA A 46 -0.78 0.54 1.58
N GLU A 47 -1.11 -0.16 0.49
CA GLU A 47 -2.30 -1.01 0.40
C GLU A 47 -2.25 -2.17 1.40
N VAL A 48 -1.13 -2.88 1.49
CA VAL A 48 -0.93 -3.97 2.46
C VAL A 48 -1.00 -3.47 3.91
N ALA A 49 -0.43 -2.29 4.17
CA ALA A 49 -0.52 -1.65 5.48
C ALA A 49 -1.97 -1.31 5.84
N GLY A 50 -2.73 -0.76 4.89
CA GLY A 50 -4.14 -0.46 5.06
C GLY A 50 -5.01 -1.71 5.23
N PHE A 51 -4.75 -2.77 4.46
CA PHE A 51 -5.38 -4.08 4.64
C PHE A 51 -5.17 -4.60 6.06
N SER A 52 -3.92 -4.65 6.52
CA SER A 52 -3.57 -5.09 7.87
C SER A 52 -4.15 -4.20 8.97
N ALA A 53 -4.23 -2.88 8.73
CA ALA A 53 -4.81 -1.94 9.67
C ALA A 53 -6.31 -2.17 9.90
N THR A 54 -7.05 -2.58 8.85
CA THR A 54 -8.48 -2.91 8.97
C THR A 54 -8.71 -4.05 9.97
N PHE A 55 -7.90 -5.12 9.92
CA PHE A 55 -8.00 -6.23 10.87
C PHE A 55 -7.60 -5.82 12.29
N ARG A 56 -6.53 -5.02 12.44
CA ARG A 56 -6.13 -4.50 13.75
C ARG A 56 -7.22 -3.63 14.37
N HIS A 57 -7.82 -2.77 13.56
CA HIS A 57 -8.91 -1.90 14.01
C HIS A 57 -10.16 -2.70 14.41
N ALA A 58 -10.53 -3.72 13.61
CA ALA A 58 -11.65 -4.62 13.96
C ALA A 58 -11.39 -5.34 15.29
N ARG A 59 -10.16 -5.84 15.52
CA ARG A 59 -9.76 -6.45 16.80
C ARG A 59 -9.86 -5.47 17.96
N GLU A 60 -9.33 -4.27 17.80
CA GLU A 60 -9.38 -3.21 18.82
C GLU A 60 -10.82 -2.86 19.17
N ARG A 61 -11.67 -2.73 18.15
CA ARG A 61 -13.10 -2.50 18.37
C ARG A 61 -13.76 -3.64 19.10
N ALA A 62 -13.48 -4.90 18.75
CA ALA A 62 -14.04 -6.06 19.42
C ALA A 62 -13.74 -6.02 20.94
N ILE A 63 -12.51 -5.69 21.31
CA ILE A 63 -12.08 -5.60 22.71
C ILE A 63 -12.74 -4.41 23.41
N THR A 64 -12.75 -3.24 22.77
CA THR A 64 -13.22 -1.99 23.38
C THR A 64 -14.73 -1.97 23.58
N THR A 65 -15.50 -2.46 22.59
CA THR A 65 -16.96 -2.47 22.64
C THR A 65 -17.53 -3.74 23.29
N ARG A 66 -16.66 -4.72 23.58
CA ARG A 66 -17.03 -6.05 24.08
C ARG A 66 -18.05 -6.79 23.19
N GLN A 67 -17.95 -6.57 21.91
CA GLN A 67 -18.79 -7.21 20.91
C GLN A 67 -17.91 -7.86 19.84
N PRO A 68 -18.32 -8.99 19.25
CA PRO A 68 -17.56 -9.61 18.17
C PRO A 68 -17.63 -8.75 16.90
N PHE A 69 -16.48 -8.68 16.20
CA PHE A 69 -16.37 -8.01 14.90
C PHE A 69 -15.89 -9.00 13.86
N THR A 70 -16.48 -8.93 12.68
CA THR A 70 -16.14 -9.81 11.57
C THR A 70 -15.63 -8.98 10.41
N VAL A 71 -14.48 -9.37 9.85
CA VAL A 71 -13.91 -8.78 8.64
C VAL A 71 -14.10 -9.76 7.49
N ALA A 72 -14.94 -9.42 6.54
CA ALA A 72 -15.14 -10.17 5.30
C ALA A 72 -14.29 -9.56 4.18
N VAL A 73 -13.53 -10.39 3.50
CA VAL A 73 -12.69 -10.02 2.36
C VAL A 73 -13.39 -10.48 1.09
N ASN A 74 -13.70 -9.56 0.20
CA ASN A 74 -14.22 -9.88 -1.13
C ASN A 74 -13.13 -9.61 -2.18
N PRO A 75 -12.42 -10.64 -2.68
CA PRO A 75 -11.36 -10.49 -3.66
C PRO A 75 -11.87 -9.98 -5.01
N THR A 76 -13.09 -10.35 -5.40
CA THR A 76 -13.68 -10.01 -6.70
C THR A 76 -14.01 -8.52 -6.78
N ASN A 77 -14.58 -7.97 -5.72
CA ASN A 77 -14.97 -6.57 -5.65
C ASN A 77 -13.88 -5.67 -5.03
N HIS A 78 -12.74 -6.24 -4.67
CA HIS A 78 -11.66 -5.56 -3.96
C HIS A 78 -12.17 -4.76 -2.74
N LEU A 79 -12.99 -5.42 -1.91
CA LEU A 79 -13.65 -4.77 -0.79
C LEU A 79 -13.42 -5.55 0.52
N LEU A 80 -13.10 -4.82 1.57
CA LEU A 80 -13.18 -5.29 2.94
C LEU A 80 -14.46 -4.74 3.58
N THR A 81 -15.24 -5.62 4.19
CA THR A 81 -16.44 -5.23 4.94
C THR A 81 -16.26 -5.64 6.40
N VAL A 82 -16.49 -4.70 7.29
CA VAL A 82 -16.44 -4.96 8.73
C VAL A 82 -17.83 -4.85 9.31
N THR A 83 -18.27 -5.94 9.95
CA THR A 83 -19.59 -6.07 10.58
C THR A 83 -19.46 -6.33 12.08
N THR A 84 -20.50 -6.01 12.83
CA THR A 84 -20.65 -6.44 14.24
C THR A 84 -21.34 -7.80 14.33
N GLY A 85 -21.49 -8.34 15.55
CA GLY A 85 -22.13 -9.63 15.80
C GLY A 85 -23.58 -9.77 15.33
N GLU A 86 -24.25 -8.67 15.01
CA GLU A 86 -25.62 -8.61 14.46
C GLU A 86 -25.62 -8.41 12.93
N ASP A 87 -24.48 -8.69 12.25
CA ASP A 87 -24.25 -8.51 10.81
C ASP A 87 -24.43 -7.04 10.32
N GLU A 88 -24.45 -6.10 11.25
CA GLU A 88 -24.52 -4.68 10.91
C GLU A 88 -23.18 -4.21 10.35
N VAL A 89 -23.19 -3.69 9.12
CA VAL A 89 -22.01 -3.11 8.48
C VAL A 89 -21.59 -1.84 9.20
N ARG A 90 -20.41 -1.85 9.80
CA ARG A 90 -19.84 -0.69 10.48
C ARG A 90 -19.02 0.20 9.55
N TRP A 91 -18.20 -0.41 8.73
CA TRP A 91 -17.47 0.31 7.68
C TRP A 91 -17.01 -0.63 6.58
N THR A 92 -16.72 -0.05 5.45
CA THR A 92 -16.12 -0.73 4.31
C THR A 92 -14.82 -0.05 3.92
N ARG A 93 -13.90 -0.82 3.33
CA ARG A 93 -12.67 -0.31 2.75
C ARG A 93 -12.49 -0.87 1.35
N ALA A 94 -12.41 0.01 0.36
CA ALA A 94 -12.02 -0.38 -0.98
C ALA A 94 -10.49 -0.59 -1.04
N LEU A 95 -10.08 -1.58 -1.79
CA LEU A 95 -8.70 -1.92 -2.09
C LEU A 95 -8.42 -1.60 -3.56
N SER A 96 -7.15 -1.44 -3.90
CA SER A 96 -6.76 -1.22 -5.29
C SER A 96 -7.08 -2.43 -6.15
N GLY A 97 -7.70 -2.22 -7.33
CA GLY A 97 -7.97 -3.28 -8.30
C GLY A 97 -6.72 -3.94 -8.89
N SER A 98 -5.54 -3.34 -8.71
CA SER A 98 -4.25 -3.93 -9.09
C SER A 98 -3.72 -4.95 -8.08
N LEU A 99 -4.36 -5.07 -6.91
CA LEU A 99 -3.95 -5.97 -5.84
C LEU A 99 -4.74 -7.29 -5.94
N ALA A 100 -4.09 -8.36 -6.38
CA ALA A 100 -4.68 -9.69 -6.31
C ALA A 100 -4.66 -10.20 -4.86
N ILE A 101 -5.79 -10.71 -4.39
CA ILE A 101 -6.00 -11.17 -3.01
C ILE A 101 -6.38 -12.63 -3.05
N GLU A 102 -5.58 -13.48 -2.43
CA GLU A 102 -5.81 -14.90 -2.30
C GLU A 102 -5.88 -15.28 -0.82
N ALA A 103 -6.94 -15.95 -0.39
CA ALA A 103 -6.99 -16.56 0.91
C ALA A 103 -6.43 -17.99 0.81
N ARG A 104 -5.63 -18.41 1.78
CA ARG A 104 -5.03 -19.76 1.79
C ARG A 104 -6.08 -20.85 1.92
N THR A 105 -7.18 -20.56 2.57
CA THR A 105 -8.36 -21.42 2.63
C THR A 105 -9.61 -20.60 2.35
N PRO A 106 -10.63 -21.14 1.66
CA PRO A 106 -11.88 -20.41 1.37
C PRO A 106 -12.57 -19.87 2.63
N SER A 107 -12.47 -20.59 3.75
CA SER A 107 -13.00 -20.15 5.05
C SER A 107 -12.25 -18.96 5.65
N ALA A 108 -11.03 -18.68 5.17
CA ALA A 108 -10.23 -17.54 5.63
C ALA A 108 -10.66 -16.19 5.02
N LEU A 109 -11.60 -16.16 4.07
CA LEU A 109 -12.18 -14.92 3.54
C LEU A 109 -12.95 -14.13 4.60
N THR A 110 -13.28 -14.76 5.73
CA THR A 110 -13.96 -14.11 6.85
C THR A 110 -13.17 -14.37 8.12
N VAL A 111 -12.70 -13.28 8.76
CA VAL A 111 -12.00 -13.35 10.04
C VAL A 111 -12.85 -12.67 11.11
N ARG A 112 -13.22 -13.46 12.13
CA ARG A 112 -13.98 -12.99 13.29
C ARG A 112 -13.04 -12.72 14.45
N PHE A 113 -13.21 -11.60 15.09
CA PHE A 113 -12.52 -11.22 16.31
C PHE A 113 -13.50 -11.25 17.48
N GLU A 114 -13.08 -11.90 18.56
CA GLU A 114 -13.86 -11.99 19.79
C GLU A 114 -13.52 -10.88 20.79
N PRO A 115 -14.41 -10.54 21.72
CA PRO A 115 -14.16 -9.52 22.74
C PRO A 115 -12.90 -9.73 23.59
N GLN A 116 -12.46 -10.98 23.72
CA GLN A 116 -11.24 -11.37 24.45
C GLN A 116 -9.97 -11.09 23.65
N GLY A 117 -10.09 -10.70 22.37
CA GLY A 117 -8.98 -10.39 21.48
C GLY A 117 -8.44 -11.59 20.69
N THR A 118 -9.06 -12.77 20.83
CA THR A 118 -8.82 -13.94 19.96
C THR A 118 -9.47 -13.76 18.59
N SER A 119 -9.16 -14.62 17.63
CA SER A 119 -9.78 -14.57 16.30
C SER A 119 -10.01 -15.98 15.75
N SER A 120 -10.78 -16.08 14.65
CA SER A 120 -10.89 -17.31 13.88
C SER A 120 -9.59 -17.67 13.13
N GLY A 121 -8.62 -16.74 13.09
CA GLY A 121 -7.42 -16.88 12.27
C GLY A 121 -7.68 -16.63 10.78
N GLY A 122 -6.60 -16.45 10.02
CA GLY A 122 -6.66 -16.28 8.58
C GLY A 122 -5.29 -16.02 7.99
N GLU A 123 -5.10 -16.38 6.73
CA GLU A 123 -3.88 -16.10 5.99
C GLU A 123 -4.24 -15.65 4.57
N PHE A 124 -3.70 -14.50 4.18
CA PHE A 124 -3.94 -13.87 2.90
C PHE A 124 -2.63 -13.63 2.18
N ARG A 125 -2.62 -13.89 0.90
CA ARG A 125 -1.56 -13.50 -0.01
C ARG A 125 -2.04 -12.33 -0.84
N LEU A 126 -1.27 -11.25 -0.84
CA LEU A 126 -1.55 -10.00 -1.54
C LEU A 126 -0.45 -9.79 -2.57
N THR A 127 -0.79 -9.80 -3.86
CA THR A 127 0.20 -9.65 -4.93
C THR A 127 -0.16 -8.53 -5.88
N SER A 128 0.86 -7.80 -6.35
CA SER A 128 0.76 -6.83 -7.43
C SER A 128 2.01 -6.93 -8.29
N GLY A 129 1.85 -7.39 -9.53
CA GLY A 129 2.97 -7.69 -10.42
C GLY A 129 3.93 -8.71 -9.80
N LYS A 130 5.18 -8.29 -9.56
CA LYS A 130 6.23 -9.13 -8.95
C LYS A 130 6.34 -8.96 -7.43
N ILE A 131 5.53 -8.13 -6.83
CA ILE A 131 5.60 -7.81 -5.41
C ILE A 131 4.52 -8.61 -4.67
N GLY A 132 4.95 -9.45 -3.73
CA GLY A 132 4.07 -10.27 -2.90
C GLY A 132 4.23 -9.96 -1.42
N TYR A 133 3.12 -10.04 -0.70
CA TYR A 133 3.05 -9.94 0.75
C TYR A 133 2.13 -11.02 1.29
N ARG A 134 2.51 -11.55 2.44
CA ARG A 134 1.68 -12.46 3.23
C ARG A 134 1.18 -11.72 4.46
N VAL A 135 -0.13 -11.72 4.65
CA VAL A 135 -0.79 -11.19 5.86
C VAL A 135 -1.42 -12.35 6.61
N SER A 136 -1.03 -12.54 7.85
CA SER A 136 -1.55 -13.59 8.73
C SER A 136 -2.21 -12.98 9.96
N VAL A 137 -3.33 -13.57 10.36
CA VAL A 137 -4.06 -13.27 11.59
C VAL A 137 -3.98 -14.50 12.48
N ASP A 138 -3.36 -14.36 13.64
CA ASP A 138 -3.20 -15.44 14.60
C ASP A 138 -4.50 -15.71 15.34
N ALA A 139 -4.91 -16.98 15.40
CA ALA A 139 -6.18 -17.34 15.99
C ALA A 139 -6.24 -17.09 17.52
N VAL A 140 -5.15 -17.38 18.22
CA VAL A 140 -5.12 -17.30 19.69
C VAL A 140 -4.98 -15.87 20.18
N THR A 141 -4.13 -15.09 19.54
CA THR A 141 -3.80 -13.72 19.99
C THR A 141 -4.51 -12.62 19.17
N GLY A 142 -5.13 -12.98 18.04
CA GLY A 142 -5.70 -12.02 17.09
C GLY A 142 -4.65 -11.07 16.47
N ARG A 143 -3.36 -11.36 16.62
CA ARG A 143 -2.28 -10.51 16.09
C ARG A 143 -2.20 -10.59 14.58
N VAL A 144 -2.06 -9.42 13.95
CA VAL A 144 -1.92 -9.30 12.49
C VAL A 144 -0.47 -9.04 12.16
N ARG A 145 0.11 -9.88 11.31
CA ARG A 145 1.48 -9.74 10.81
C ARG A 145 1.47 -9.65 9.29
N SER A 146 2.33 -8.82 8.73
CA SER A 146 2.57 -8.73 7.29
C SER A 146 4.05 -8.97 7.01
N LEU A 147 4.33 -9.88 6.08
CA LEU A 147 5.67 -10.24 5.63
C LEU A 147 5.74 -10.07 4.11
N ARG A 148 6.85 -9.52 3.62
CA ARG A 148 7.13 -9.48 2.17
C ARG A 148 7.67 -10.84 1.73
N GLU A 149 7.14 -11.37 0.62
CA GLU A 149 7.63 -12.59 -0.06
C GLU A 149 8.69 -12.26 -1.12
#